data_aad39853b6de25ec826d5cd6be1f01c2
#
_entry.id   aad39853b6de25ec826d5cd6be1f01c2
#
_cell.length_a   1.000
_cell.length_b   1.000
_cell.length_c   1.000
_cell.angle_alpha   90.00
_cell.angle_beta   90.00
_cell.angle_gamma   90.00
#
_symmetry.space_group_name_H-M   'P 1'
#
loop_
_entity.id
_entity.type
_entity.pdbx_description
1 polymer ?
#
loop_
_entity_poly.entity_id
_entity_poly.type
_entity_poly.pdbx_seq_one_letter_code
_entity_poly.pdbx_strand_id
1 'polypeptide(L)' 'MRTILISGANRGIGLNIAHKELKEGNRISVGIRDLGSLKGSAIDPKKWPEGKIIINHYDA' A
#
# COMPACT_ATOMS: atom_id res chain seq x y z
N MET A 1 4.11 -14.34 7.62
CA MET A 1 3.76 -13.08 6.96
C MET A 1 5.03 -12.35 6.53
N ARG A 2 5.04 -11.86 5.30
CA ARG A 2 6.17 -11.10 4.77
C ARG A 2 5.82 -9.63 4.70
N THR A 3 6.82 -8.78 4.73
CA THR A 3 6.63 -7.34 4.51
C THR A 3 7.22 -7.00 3.15
N ILE A 4 6.39 -6.50 2.26
CA ILE A 4 6.78 -6.17 0.90
C ILE A 4 6.90 -4.66 0.77
N LEU A 5 8.06 -4.18 0.33
CA LEU A 5 8.32 -2.76 0.15
C LEU A 5 7.98 -2.38 -1.29
N ILE A 6 7.07 -1.42 -1.45
CA ILE A 6 6.62 -1.00 -2.77
C ILE A 6 6.66 0.52 -2.84
N SER A 7 7.38 1.07 -3.82
CA SER A 7 7.34 2.51 -4.06
C SER A 7 6.36 2.80 -5.20
N GLY A 8 5.63 3.91 -5.10
CA GLY A 8 4.66 4.27 -6.12
C GLY A 8 3.45 3.35 -6.18
N ALA A 9 3.05 2.76 -5.05
CA ALA A 9 1.97 1.76 -5.01
C ALA A 9 0.57 2.34 -5.17
N ASN A 10 0.45 3.65 -5.33
CA ASN A 10 -0.84 4.30 -5.39
C ASN A 10 -1.52 4.21 -6.76
N ARG A 11 -0.87 3.62 -7.74
CA ARG A 11 -1.48 3.45 -9.07
C ARG A 11 -0.71 2.44 -9.90
N GLY A 12 -1.35 1.96 -10.97
CA GLY A 12 -0.71 1.13 -11.97
C GLY A 12 -0.27 -0.23 -11.44
N ILE A 13 0.89 -0.66 -11.90
CA ILE A 13 1.42 -1.97 -11.55
C ILE A 13 1.71 -2.07 -10.05
N GLY A 14 2.21 -0.98 -9.45
CA GLY A 14 2.49 -0.97 -8.02
C GLY A 14 1.24 -1.23 -7.18
N LEU A 15 0.13 -0.62 -7.57
CA LEU A 15 -1.15 -0.82 -6.88
C LEU A 15 -1.61 -2.28 -6.99
N ASN A 16 -1.49 -2.86 -8.16
CA ASN A 16 -1.89 -4.25 -8.37
C ASN A 16 -1.05 -5.22 -7.54
N ILE A 17 0.25 -4.98 -7.48
CA ILE A 17 1.15 -5.80 -6.68
C ILE A 17 0.81 -5.68 -5.20
N ALA A 18 0.60 -4.47 -4.72
CA ALA A 18 0.26 -4.23 -3.32
C ALA A 18 -1.03 -4.96 -2.95
N HIS A 19 -2.05 -4.85 -3.78
CA HIS A 19 -3.32 -5.49 -3.51
C HIS A 19 -3.17 -7.02 -3.47
N LYS A 20 -2.42 -7.57 -4.41
CA LYS A 20 -2.18 -9.01 -4.46
C LYS A 20 -1.49 -9.49 -3.19
N GLU A 21 -0.46 -8.78 -2.74
CA GLU A 21 0.27 -9.17 -1.53
C GLU A 21 -0.61 -9.11 -0.29
N LEU A 22 -1.46 -8.09 -0.20
CA LEU A 22 -2.40 -8.01 0.91
C LEU A 22 -3.38 -9.17 0.92
N LYS A 23 -3.87 -9.55 -0.25
CA LYS A 23 -4.81 -10.68 -0.36
C LYS A 23 -4.15 -11.99 0.01
N GLU A 24 -2.85 -12.11 -0.16
CA GLU A 24 -2.10 -13.30 0.22
C GLU A 24 -1.72 -13.31 1.70
N GLY A 25 -2.15 -12.31 2.46
CA GLY A 25 -1.90 -12.24 3.89
C GLY A 25 -0.61 -11.55 4.26
N ASN A 26 0.08 -10.93 3.30
CA ASN A 26 1.31 -10.23 3.57
C ASN A 26 1.07 -8.78 3.97
N ARG A 27 2.07 -8.18 4.62
CA ARG A 27 2.06 -6.76 4.96
C ARG A 27 2.76 -6.00 3.85
N ILE A 28 2.30 -4.79 3.56
CA ILE A 28 2.99 -3.94 2.59
C ILE A 28 3.48 -2.66 3.27
N SER A 29 4.62 -2.17 2.78
CA SER A 29 5.17 -0.89 3.18
C SER A 29 5.24 -0.06 1.90
N VAL A 30 4.47 1.01 1.82
CA VAL A 30 4.35 1.80 0.60
C VAL A 30 4.96 3.18 0.78
N GLY A 31 5.69 3.63 -0.24
CA GLY A 31 6.22 4.98 -0.28
C GLY A 31 5.38 5.80 -1.26
N ILE A 32 4.77 6.87 -0.77
CA ILE A 32 3.92 7.72 -1.61
C ILE A 32 4.15 9.18 -1.27
N ARG A 33 3.86 10.04 -2.24
CA ARG A 33 3.98 11.49 -2.06
C ARG A 33 2.65 12.11 -1.66
N ASP A 34 1.55 11.56 -2.17
CA ASP A 34 0.22 12.08 -1.91
C ASP A 34 -0.60 11.04 -1.15
N LEU A 35 -0.74 11.23 0.15
CA LEU A 35 -1.48 10.29 1.00
C LEU A 35 -2.95 10.21 0.61
N GLY A 36 -3.51 11.29 0.07
CA GLY A 36 -4.91 11.29 -0.33
C GLY A 36 -5.22 10.36 -1.49
N SER A 37 -4.20 9.99 -2.28
CA SER A 37 -4.40 9.11 -3.42
C SER A 37 -4.81 7.69 -3.03
N LEU A 38 -4.62 7.32 -1.77
CA LEU A 38 -5.01 5.98 -1.30
C LEU A 38 -6.47 5.87 -0.90
N LYS A 39 -7.15 6.99 -0.70
CA LYS A 39 -8.56 6.97 -0.30
C LYS A 39 -9.40 6.32 -1.37
N GLY A 40 -10.19 5.33 -0.98
CA GLY A 40 -11.08 4.63 -1.91
C GLY A 40 -10.37 3.65 -2.83
N SER A 41 -9.05 3.55 -2.77
CA SER A 41 -8.33 2.60 -3.60
C SER A 41 -8.39 1.19 -3.00
N ALA A 42 -7.89 0.20 -3.75
CA ALA A 42 -7.84 -1.17 -3.27
C ALA A 42 -6.93 -1.34 -2.05
N ILE A 43 -6.00 -0.42 -1.84
CA ILE A 43 -5.08 -0.46 -0.71
C ILE A 43 -5.35 0.65 0.30
N ASP A 44 -6.58 1.15 0.34
CA ASP A 44 -6.96 2.12 1.37
C ASP A 44 -6.80 1.45 2.74
N PRO A 45 -5.98 2.03 3.64
CA PRO A 45 -5.75 1.42 4.96
C PRO A 45 -7.02 1.12 5.75
N LYS A 46 -8.09 1.85 5.48
CA LYS A 46 -9.36 1.63 6.18
C LYS A 46 -10.03 0.33 5.79
N LYS A 47 -9.66 -0.26 4.67
CA LYS A 47 -10.23 -1.50 4.18
C LYS A 47 -9.49 -2.74 4.67
N TRP A 48 -8.39 -2.57 5.37
CA TRP A 48 -7.53 -3.67 5.79
C TRP A 48 -7.28 -3.63 7.28
N PRO A 49 -6.93 -4.76 7.91
CA PRO A 49 -6.63 -4.78 9.33
C PRO A 49 -5.49 -3.82 9.68
N GLU A 50 -5.55 -3.28 10.88
CA GLU A 50 -4.50 -2.37 11.35
C GLU A 50 -3.14 -3.06 11.29
N GLY A 51 -2.13 -2.33 10.83
CA GLY A 51 -0.78 -2.86 10.72
C GLY A 51 -0.47 -3.59 9.42
N LYS A 52 -1.47 -3.82 8.56
CA LYS A 52 -1.22 -4.47 7.27
C LYS A 52 -0.60 -3.53 6.26
N ILE A 53 -0.89 -2.25 6.35
CA ILE A 53 -0.36 -1.25 5.42
C ILE A 53 0.44 -0.23 6.20
N ILE A 54 1.74 -0.14 5.90
CA ILE A 54 2.63 0.85 6.48
C ILE A 54 2.85 1.91 5.41
N ILE A 55 2.52 3.15 5.73
CA ILE A 55 2.63 4.25 4.79
C ILE A 55 3.84 5.09 5.12
N ASN A 56 4.73 5.27 4.14
CA ASN A 56 5.89 6.11 4.26
C ASN A 56 5.71 7.31 3.32
N HIS A 57 5.54 8.48 3.89
CA HIS A 57 5.41 9.70 3.12
C HIS A 57 6.79 10.24 2.78
N TYR A 58 7.01 10.62 1.54
CA TYR A 58 8.27 11.23 1.14
C TYR A 58 8.05 12.35 0.13
N ASP A 59 8.96 13.32 0.17
CA ASP A 59 9.01 14.40 -0.80
C ASP A 59 10.16 14.11 -1.75
N ALA A 60 9.83 13.93 -3.00
CA ALA A 60 10.86 13.66 -4.01
C ALA A 60 11.04 14.83 -4.94
#